data_89ba5d939a465ac63f58963d8244fc0d
#
_entry.id   89ba5d939a465ac63f58963d8244fc0d
#
_cell.length_a   1.000
_cell.length_b   1.000
_cell.length_c   1.000
_cell.angle_alpha   90.00
_cell.angle_beta   90.00
_cell.angle_gamma   90.00
#
_symmetry.space_group_name_H-M   'P 1'
#
loop_
_entity.id
_entity.type
_entity.pdbx_description
1 polymer ?
#
loop_
_entity_poly.entity_id
_entity_poly.type
_entity_poly.pdbx_seq_one_letter_code
_entity_poly.pdbx_strand_id
1 'polypeptide(L)'
;MNLRNKNILTSAGIIVLFAIAAISIASVSKDRDKKSILSARLEAYCDAIYYANAPSTNLPHGIQVSIIRPDGTVISDSRTNPENMENHLQRPEIRRSIDSGSAYAIRESSTSEIKYFYYAKNYGDRIIRCAQPYEVDLEQFFRLDWMLIISIVLLLILALAAMVLLSRHFSEEAEDAAEKEKRRLKHEMTANISHELKTPISSIRGYLETLVNHPEIDPENQQLFTERAYLQSLRLSDMI
;
A
#
# COMPACT_ATOMS: atom_id res chain seq x y z
N MET A 1 -16.42 13.36 -12.96
CA MET A 1 -15.16 12.62 -12.86
C MET A 1 -15.40 11.23 -13.43
N ASN A 2 -14.74 10.86 -14.50
CA ASN A 2 -14.97 9.62 -15.24
C ASN A 2 -14.65 8.41 -14.32
N LEU A 3 -15.41 7.31 -14.41
CA LEU A 3 -15.24 6.10 -13.57
C LEU A 3 -13.78 5.61 -13.56
N ARG A 4 -13.10 5.74 -14.70
CA ARG A 4 -11.68 5.46 -14.90
C ARG A 4 -10.78 6.27 -13.96
N ASN A 5 -11.00 7.58 -13.85
CA ASN A 5 -10.18 8.45 -12.99
C ASN A 5 -10.43 8.16 -11.50
N LYS A 6 -11.63 7.72 -11.15
CA LYS A 6 -11.96 7.32 -9.78
C LYS A 6 -11.21 6.04 -9.36
N ASN A 7 -11.15 5.04 -10.25
CA ASN A 7 -10.42 3.79 -9.99
C ASN A 7 -8.90 4.01 -9.90
N ILE A 8 -8.34 4.88 -10.75
CA ILE A 8 -6.91 5.24 -10.69
C ILE A 8 -6.60 5.93 -9.35
N LEU A 9 -7.45 6.87 -8.92
CA LEU A 9 -7.26 7.61 -7.68
C LEU A 9 -7.36 6.71 -6.43
N THR A 10 -8.32 5.79 -6.41
CA THR A 10 -8.49 4.84 -5.30
C THR A 10 -7.33 3.87 -5.20
N SER A 11 -6.85 3.32 -6.31
CA SER A 11 -5.70 2.41 -6.32
C SER A 11 -4.40 3.12 -5.94
N ALA A 12 -4.19 4.35 -6.41
CA ALA A 12 -3.06 5.18 -5.98
C ALA A 12 -3.10 5.44 -4.46
N GLY A 13 -4.27 5.73 -3.90
CA GLY A 13 -4.47 5.91 -2.46
C GLY A 13 -4.11 4.65 -1.65
N ILE A 14 -4.51 3.47 -2.11
CA ILE A 14 -4.19 2.19 -1.48
C ILE A 14 -2.68 1.92 -1.49
N ILE A 15 -2.00 2.18 -2.61
CA ILE A 15 -0.55 1.98 -2.73
C ILE A 15 0.21 2.93 -1.79
N VAL A 16 -0.20 4.19 -1.69
CA VAL A 16 0.39 5.17 -0.75
C VAL A 16 0.20 4.74 0.70
N LEU A 17 -0.99 4.28 1.07
CA LEU A 17 -1.27 3.74 2.41
C LEU A 17 -0.38 2.54 2.74
N PHE A 18 -0.18 1.64 1.78
CA PHE A 18 0.68 0.47 1.95
C PHE A 18 2.15 0.88 2.14
N ALA A 19 2.63 1.88 1.38
CA ALA A 19 3.98 2.42 1.52
C ALA A 19 4.20 3.06 2.91
N ILE A 20 3.25 3.84 3.40
CA ILE A 20 3.32 4.44 4.75
C ILE A 20 3.34 3.35 5.82
N ALA A 21 2.51 2.32 5.71
CA ALA A 21 2.49 1.19 6.64
C ALA A 21 3.83 0.43 6.64
N ALA A 22 4.41 0.16 5.47
CA ALA A 22 5.70 -0.51 5.34
C ALA A 22 6.84 0.27 5.99
N ILE A 23 6.91 1.59 5.77
CA ILE A 23 7.90 2.49 6.40
C ILE A 23 7.73 2.49 7.93
N SER A 24 6.49 2.55 8.41
CA SER A 24 6.20 2.53 9.85
C SER A 24 6.64 1.23 10.51
N ILE A 25 6.37 0.08 9.87
CA ILE A 25 6.78 -1.24 10.35
C ILE A 25 8.31 -1.36 10.38
N ALA A 26 8.99 -0.92 9.32
CA ALA A 26 10.45 -0.92 9.23
C ALA A 26 11.08 -0.05 10.35
N SER A 27 10.52 1.11 10.63
CA SER A 27 10.98 2.02 11.69
C SER A 27 10.86 1.39 13.09
N VAL A 28 9.72 0.75 13.39
CA VAL A 28 9.49 0.06 14.68
C VAL A 28 10.42 -1.13 14.86
N SER A 29 10.66 -1.91 13.79
CA SER A 29 11.59 -3.05 13.82
C SER A 29 13.00 -2.60 14.17
N LYS A 30 13.46 -1.52 13.55
CA LYS A 30 14.81 -0.97 13.75
C LYS A 30 15.07 -0.50 15.18
N ASP A 31 14.10 0.14 15.83
CA ASP A 31 14.21 0.55 17.23
C ASP A 31 14.27 -0.68 18.17
N ARG A 32 13.53 -1.72 17.87
CA ARG A 32 13.60 -2.99 18.62
C ARG A 32 14.95 -3.68 18.48
N ASP A 33 15.50 -3.73 17.25
CA ASP A 33 16.79 -4.34 16.97
C ASP A 33 17.93 -3.57 17.65
N LYS A 34 17.89 -2.23 17.63
CA LYS A 34 18.85 -1.37 18.34
C LYS A 34 18.85 -1.67 19.84
N LYS A 35 17.68 -1.77 20.47
CA LYS A 35 17.55 -2.11 21.90
C LYS A 35 18.07 -3.49 22.20
N SER A 36 17.80 -4.47 21.34
CA SER A 36 18.27 -5.84 21.48
C SER A 36 19.80 -5.93 21.40
N ILE A 37 20.40 -5.28 20.41
CA ILE A 37 21.85 -5.23 20.24
C ILE A 37 22.54 -4.53 21.41
N LEU A 38 21.98 -3.40 21.88
CA LEU A 38 22.52 -2.69 23.04
C LEU A 38 22.41 -3.53 24.32
N SER A 39 21.28 -4.21 24.52
CA SER A 39 21.11 -5.12 25.67
C SER A 39 22.14 -6.23 25.67
N ALA A 40 22.30 -6.95 24.54
CA ALA A 40 23.28 -8.02 24.40
C ALA A 40 24.72 -7.55 24.63
N ARG A 41 25.05 -6.37 24.08
CA ARG A 41 26.38 -5.76 24.26
C ARG A 41 26.67 -5.39 25.72
N LEU A 42 25.72 -4.72 26.38
CA LEU A 42 25.89 -4.30 27.78
C LEU A 42 25.83 -5.51 28.73
N GLU A 43 25.07 -6.56 28.40
CA GLU A 43 25.09 -7.81 29.12
C GLU A 43 26.47 -8.45 29.09
N ALA A 44 27.10 -8.52 27.91
CA ALA A 44 28.48 -9.06 27.79
C ALA A 44 29.48 -8.27 28.66
N TYR A 45 29.32 -6.95 28.79
CA TYR A 45 30.17 -6.16 29.68
C TYR A 45 29.85 -6.45 31.16
N CYS A 46 28.60 -6.60 31.57
CA CYS A 46 28.24 -7.00 32.90
C CYS A 46 28.87 -8.35 33.24
N ASP A 47 28.76 -9.33 32.35
CA ASP A 47 29.34 -10.68 32.54
C ASP A 47 30.88 -10.63 32.62
N ALA A 48 31.55 -9.83 31.76
CA ALA A 48 32.99 -9.66 31.82
C ALA A 48 33.46 -9.07 33.14
N ILE A 49 32.75 -8.10 33.68
CA ILE A 49 33.05 -7.48 34.98
C ILE A 49 32.86 -8.48 36.10
N TYR A 50 31.80 -9.25 36.09
CA TYR A 50 31.49 -10.23 37.15
C TYR A 50 32.44 -11.42 37.15
N TYR A 51 32.61 -12.09 36.02
CA TYR A 51 33.37 -13.33 35.94
C TYR A 51 34.90 -13.15 35.81
N ALA A 52 35.31 -12.13 35.03
CA ALA A 52 36.75 -11.89 34.83
C ALA A 52 37.34 -10.99 35.92
N ASN A 53 36.54 -10.49 36.88
CA ASN A 53 36.90 -9.48 37.86
C ASN A 53 37.65 -8.30 37.22
N ALA A 54 37.22 -7.96 35.96
CA ALA A 54 37.86 -6.96 35.14
C ALA A 54 37.72 -5.57 35.80
N PRO A 55 38.78 -4.80 35.95
CA PRO A 55 38.66 -3.47 36.50
C PRO A 55 37.78 -2.61 35.58
N SER A 56 36.85 -1.88 36.16
CA SER A 56 35.92 -0.97 35.43
C SER A 56 36.64 0.10 34.57
N THR A 57 37.96 0.19 34.67
CA THR A 57 38.83 1.13 33.96
C THR A 57 39.18 0.71 32.53
N ASN A 58 39.01 -0.56 32.17
CA ASN A 58 39.36 -1.07 30.84
C ASN A 58 38.18 -1.14 29.87
N LEU A 59 37.08 -0.45 30.14
CA LEU A 59 35.91 -0.43 29.29
C LEU A 59 36.06 0.60 28.16
N PRO A 60 35.40 0.36 27.03
CA PRO A 60 35.39 1.33 25.92
C PRO A 60 34.89 2.70 26.40
N HIS A 61 35.45 3.76 25.80
CA HIS A 61 35.06 5.11 26.10
C HIS A 61 33.53 5.32 25.96
N GLY A 62 32.92 5.94 26.97
CA GLY A 62 31.47 6.24 26.97
C GLY A 62 30.61 5.26 27.77
N ILE A 63 31.13 4.10 28.18
CA ILE A 63 30.38 3.18 29.03
C ILE A 63 30.61 3.52 30.50
N GLN A 64 29.51 3.68 31.23
CA GLN A 64 29.51 3.86 32.69
C GLN A 64 29.12 2.54 33.34
N VAL A 65 29.83 2.18 34.42
CA VAL A 65 29.57 0.97 35.20
C VAL A 65 29.32 1.35 36.63
N SER A 66 28.31 0.73 37.24
CA SER A 66 28.03 0.81 38.67
C SER A 66 27.87 -0.61 39.21
N ILE A 67 28.50 -0.90 40.35
CA ILE A 67 28.33 -2.13 41.13
C ILE A 67 27.44 -1.79 42.33
N ILE A 68 26.36 -2.52 42.48
CA ILE A 68 25.27 -2.17 43.40
C ILE A 68 24.94 -3.41 44.25
N ARG A 69 24.72 -3.23 45.54
CA ARG A 69 24.19 -4.28 46.40
C ARG A 69 22.74 -4.57 46.13
N PRO A 70 22.23 -5.74 46.50
CA PRO A 70 20.79 -6.09 46.35
C PRO A 70 19.88 -5.10 47.11
N ASP A 71 20.34 -4.40 48.11
CA ASP A 71 19.61 -3.37 48.84
C ASP A 71 19.60 -1.98 48.10
N GLY A 72 20.23 -1.89 46.91
CA GLY A 72 20.30 -0.71 46.09
C GLY A 72 21.47 0.23 46.44
N THR A 73 22.31 -0.08 47.42
CA THR A 73 23.48 0.70 47.79
C THR A 73 24.56 0.57 46.72
N VAL A 74 25.09 1.69 46.22
CA VAL A 74 26.17 1.70 45.22
C VAL A 74 27.51 1.43 45.93
N ILE A 75 28.21 0.38 45.51
CA ILE A 75 29.53 -0.03 46.03
C ILE A 75 30.64 0.70 45.24
N SER A 76 30.50 0.76 43.92
CA SER A 76 31.50 1.37 43.05
C SER A 76 30.80 1.95 41.81
N ASP A 77 31.32 3.07 41.31
CA ASP A 77 30.88 3.68 40.05
C ASP A 77 32.08 4.19 39.28
N SER A 78 32.07 4.06 37.96
CA SER A 78 33.22 4.45 37.11
C SER A 78 33.37 5.96 36.90
N ARG A 79 32.37 6.75 37.24
CA ARG A 79 32.35 8.22 37.02
C ARG A 79 32.20 9.06 38.28
N THR A 80 31.51 8.57 39.28
CA THR A 80 31.09 9.33 40.45
C THR A 80 31.54 8.61 41.73
N ASN A 81 31.92 9.37 42.75
CA ASN A 81 32.21 8.76 44.07
C ASN A 81 30.90 8.13 44.61
N PRO A 82 30.89 6.83 44.96
CA PRO A 82 29.75 6.12 45.52
C PRO A 82 29.13 6.78 46.75
N GLU A 83 29.95 7.43 47.57
CA GLU A 83 29.49 8.12 48.82
C GLU A 83 28.51 9.26 48.55
N ASN A 84 28.57 9.85 47.33
CA ASN A 84 27.70 10.95 46.90
C ASN A 84 26.45 10.43 46.12
N MET A 85 26.28 9.15 46.03
CA MET A 85 25.16 8.55 45.24
C MET A 85 24.01 8.18 46.15
N GLU A 86 22.80 8.48 45.68
CA GLU A 86 21.55 8.01 46.27
C GLU A 86 21.39 6.49 46.09
N ASN A 87 20.55 5.88 46.95
CA ASN A 87 20.18 4.49 46.75
C ASN A 87 19.48 4.26 45.39
N HIS A 88 19.92 3.27 44.66
CA HIS A 88 19.46 2.95 43.31
C HIS A 88 18.34 1.92 43.25
N LEU A 89 17.82 1.41 44.36
CA LEU A 89 16.80 0.35 44.40
C LEU A 89 15.52 0.69 43.64
N GLN A 90 15.11 1.97 43.65
CA GLN A 90 13.90 2.44 42.98
C GLN A 90 14.10 2.69 41.47
N ARG A 91 15.30 2.56 40.96
CA ARG A 91 15.56 2.74 39.52
C ARG A 91 14.96 1.58 38.72
N PRO A 92 14.23 1.86 37.61
CA PRO A 92 13.42 0.83 36.92
C PRO A 92 14.27 -0.35 36.39
N GLU A 93 15.50 -0.09 35.93
CA GLU A 93 16.43 -1.15 35.50
C GLU A 93 16.85 -2.03 36.64
N ILE A 94 17.10 -1.47 37.85
CA ILE A 94 17.52 -2.22 39.03
C ILE A 94 16.37 -3.04 39.58
N ARG A 95 15.22 -2.41 39.82
CA ARG A 95 14.04 -3.07 40.37
C ARG A 95 13.62 -4.26 39.52
N ARG A 96 13.52 -4.08 38.20
CA ARG A 96 13.15 -5.19 37.30
C ARG A 96 14.23 -6.27 37.23
N SER A 97 15.53 -5.92 37.34
CA SER A 97 16.59 -6.95 37.32
C SER A 97 16.56 -7.83 38.53
N ILE A 98 16.04 -7.38 39.67
CA ILE A 98 15.83 -8.22 40.88
C ILE A 98 14.80 -9.31 40.58
N ASP A 99 13.70 -8.97 39.89
CA ASP A 99 12.59 -9.89 39.62
C ASP A 99 12.89 -10.83 38.44
N SER A 100 13.53 -10.30 37.37
CA SER A 100 13.70 -11.02 36.08
C SER A 100 15.14 -11.46 35.77
N GLY A 101 16.09 -11.23 36.71
CA GLY A 101 17.51 -11.52 36.51
C GLY A 101 18.25 -10.43 35.75
N SER A 102 17.63 -9.83 34.74
CA SER A 102 18.19 -8.68 34.00
C SER A 102 17.10 -7.77 33.49
N ALA A 103 17.41 -6.49 33.32
CA ALA A 103 16.49 -5.51 32.78
C ALA A 103 17.22 -4.30 32.18
N TYR A 104 16.53 -3.59 31.29
CA TYR A 104 17.00 -2.31 30.77
C TYR A 104 15.98 -1.19 30.98
N ALA A 105 16.48 0.04 30.98
CA ALA A 105 15.65 1.24 30.95
C ALA A 105 16.35 2.34 30.11
N ILE A 106 15.53 3.13 29.43
CA ILE A 106 16.01 4.33 28.71
C ILE A 106 15.47 5.52 29.49
N ARG A 107 16.34 6.36 30.00
CA ARG A 107 15.96 7.55 30.76
C ARG A 107 17.03 8.63 30.70
N GLU A 108 16.65 9.84 31.00
CA GLU A 108 17.62 10.94 31.18
C GLU A 108 18.50 10.69 32.40
N SER A 109 19.77 11.03 32.25
CA SER A 109 20.71 10.98 33.37
C SER A 109 20.39 12.12 34.33
N SER A 110 20.48 11.87 35.64
CA SER A 110 20.32 12.90 36.67
C SER A 110 21.43 13.95 36.65
N THR A 111 22.55 13.70 35.95
CA THR A 111 23.73 14.55 35.86
C THR A 111 23.97 15.18 34.49
N SER A 112 23.26 14.72 33.47
CA SER A 112 23.38 15.24 32.09
C SER A 112 22.03 15.18 31.42
N GLU A 113 21.65 16.17 30.61
CA GLU A 113 20.40 16.20 29.83
C GLU A 113 20.36 15.17 28.68
N ILE A 114 21.29 14.21 28.67
CA ILE A 114 21.43 13.18 27.65
C ILE A 114 20.69 11.93 28.10
N LYS A 115 19.97 11.30 27.19
CA LYS A 115 19.35 9.99 27.43
C LYS A 115 20.41 8.90 27.42
N TYR A 116 20.32 8.01 28.41
CA TYR A 116 21.14 6.82 28.51
C TYR A 116 20.32 5.56 28.41
N PHE A 117 20.93 4.54 27.79
CA PHE A 117 20.46 3.17 27.84
C PHE A 117 21.15 2.50 29.03
N TYR A 118 20.40 2.19 30.07
CA TYR A 118 20.84 1.50 31.25
C TYR A 118 20.47 0.02 31.13
N TYR A 119 21.42 -0.85 31.37
CA TYR A 119 21.21 -2.29 31.47
C TYR A 119 21.72 -2.77 32.82
N ALA A 120 20.92 -3.52 33.58
CA ALA A 120 21.27 -4.10 34.87
C ALA A 120 21.09 -5.59 34.85
N LYS A 121 22.07 -6.31 35.39
CA LYS A 121 22.04 -7.77 35.59
C LYS A 121 22.30 -8.12 37.03
N ASN A 122 21.41 -8.93 37.60
CA ASN A 122 21.47 -9.40 38.99
C ASN A 122 22.19 -10.75 39.05
N TYR A 123 23.28 -10.86 39.80
CA TYR A 123 24.06 -12.07 40.01
C TYR A 123 23.77 -12.71 41.37
N GLY A 124 22.81 -12.17 42.13
CA GLY A 124 22.42 -12.63 43.48
C GLY A 124 23.18 -11.90 44.59
N ASP A 125 24.52 -11.91 44.58
CA ASP A 125 25.37 -11.23 45.55
C ASP A 125 25.52 -9.72 45.24
N ARG A 126 25.42 -9.34 43.98
CA ARG A 126 25.51 -7.97 43.51
C ARG A 126 24.76 -7.79 42.21
N ILE A 127 24.45 -6.53 41.92
CA ILE A 127 23.85 -6.09 40.64
C ILE A 127 24.93 -5.25 39.91
N ILE A 128 25.21 -5.60 38.64
CA ILE A 128 26.07 -4.82 37.77
C ILE A 128 25.21 -4.04 36.80
N ARG A 129 25.34 -2.72 36.78
CA ARG A 129 24.67 -1.83 35.89
C ARG A 129 25.65 -1.24 34.91
N CYS A 130 25.44 -1.44 33.62
CA CYS A 130 26.16 -0.77 32.57
C CYS A 130 25.25 0.27 31.89
N ALA A 131 25.81 1.45 31.59
CA ALA A 131 25.09 2.52 30.94
C ALA A 131 25.88 3.09 29.75
N GLN A 132 25.19 3.38 28.67
CA GLN A 132 25.76 4.01 27.49
C GLN A 132 24.83 5.14 27.02
N PRO A 133 25.37 6.27 26.50
CA PRO A 133 24.56 7.31 25.89
C PRO A 133 23.65 6.71 24.81
N TYR A 134 22.36 6.99 24.91
CA TYR A 134 21.37 6.57 23.92
C TYR A 134 21.11 7.72 22.95
N GLU A 135 22.07 7.91 22.05
CA GLU A 135 21.88 8.86 20.97
C GLU A 135 20.96 8.23 19.93
N VAL A 136 19.88 8.93 19.63
CA VAL A 136 19.11 8.65 18.41
C VAL A 136 19.96 9.23 17.27
N ASP A 137 20.83 8.39 16.71
CA ASP A 137 21.71 8.77 15.62
C ASP A 137 20.88 9.00 14.36
N LEU A 138 20.34 10.22 14.24
CA LEU A 138 19.49 10.62 13.13
C LEU A 138 20.21 10.44 11.78
N GLU A 139 21.54 10.60 11.75
CA GLU A 139 22.30 10.41 10.52
C GLU A 139 22.37 8.95 10.06
N GLN A 140 22.53 7.99 10.98
CA GLN A 140 22.47 6.57 10.64
C GLN A 140 21.04 6.12 10.31
N PHE A 141 20.05 6.73 10.96
CA PHE A 141 18.64 6.51 10.66
C PHE A 141 18.32 6.91 9.21
N PHE A 142 18.78 8.07 8.77
CA PHE A 142 18.55 8.56 7.42
C PHE A 142 19.32 7.79 6.34
N ARG A 143 20.53 7.29 6.59
CA ARG A 143 21.35 6.63 5.55
C ARG A 143 20.78 5.31 5.03
N LEU A 144 20.29 4.43 5.91
CA LEU A 144 19.69 3.14 5.47
C LEU A 144 18.25 3.32 4.98
N ASP A 145 17.53 4.29 5.50
CA ASP A 145 16.14 4.50 5.15
C ASP A 145 15.98 5.21 3.80
N TRP A 146 16.94 6.00 3.34
CA TRP A 146 16.90 6.58 2.00
C TRP A 146 16.85 5.53 0.89
N MET A 147 17.57 4.44 0.99
CA MET A 147 17.49 3.34 0.01
C MET A 147 16.11 2.68 0.02
N LEU A 148 15.54 2.45 1.19
CA LEU A 148 14.17 1.92 1.31
C LEU A 148 13.14 2.90 0.77
N ILE A 149 13.24 4.19 1.10
CA ILE A 149 12.36 5.23 0.60
C ILE A 149 12.44 5.32 -0.92
N ILE A 150 13.64 5.37 -1.48
CA ILE A 150 13.87 5.42 -2.93
C ILE A 150 13.28 4.17 -3.61
N SER A 151 13.50 2.97 -3.06
CA SER A 151 12.95 1.73 -3.62
C SER A 151 11.42 1.70 -3.59
N ILE A 152 10.80 2.16 -2.52
CA ILE A 152 9.33 2.26 -2.39
C ILE A 152 8.78 3.28 -3.38
N VAL A 153 9.40 4.46 -3.50
CA VAL A 153 9.00 5.51 -4.44
C VAL A 153 9.13 5.02 -5.89
N LEU A 154 10.23 4.33 -6.22
CA LEU A 154 10.43 3.75 -7.55
C LEU A 154 9.36 2.72 -7.88
N LEU A 155 9.04 1.83 -6.94
CA LEU A 155 8.02 0.79 -7.08
C LEU A 155 6.63 1.40 -7.26
N LEU A 156 6.35 2.50 -6.55
CA LEU A 156 5.12 3.27 -6.65
C LEU A 156 4.97 3.93 -8.03
N ILE A 157 6.03 4.52 -8.56
CA ILE A 157 6.06 5.12 -9.91
C ILE A 157 5.82 4.03 -10.96
N LEU A 158 6.46 2.87 -10.82
CA LEU A 158 6.34 1.74 -11.73
C LEU A 158 4.92 1.16 -11.73
N ALA A 159 4.30 1.02 -10.56
CA ALA A 159 2.92 0.58 -10.40
C ALA A 159 1.93 1.55 -11.03
N LEU A 160 2.12 2.86 -10.84
CA LEU A 160 1.30 3.89 -11.48
C LEU A 160 1.43 3.88 -13.00
N ALA A 161 2.66 3.75 -13.51
CA ALA A 161 2.91 3.65 -14.95
C ALA A 161 2.25 2.40 -15.55
N ALA A 162 2.42 1.24 -14.93
CA ALA A 162 1.76 0.00 -15.35
C ALA A 162 0.23 0.13 -15.36
N MET A 163 -0.34 0.76 -14.32
CA MET A 163 -1.77 0.99 -14.23
C MET A 163 -2.30 1.92 -15.34
N VAL A 164 -1.56 2.97 -15.69
CA VAL A 164 -1.92 3.87 -16.79
C VAL A 164 -1.87 3.14 -18.13
N LEU A 165 -0.83 2.34 -18.36
CA LEU A 165 -0.68 1.56 -19.59
C LEU A 165 -1.80 0.51 -19.74
N LEU A 166 -2.09 -0.25 -18.69
CA LEU A 166 -3.19 -1.21 -18.67
C LEU A 166 -4.55 -0.53 -18.89
N SER A 167 -4.79 0.60 -18.22
CA SER A 167 -6.04 1.36 -18.40
C SER A 167 -6.22 1.87 -19.82
N ARG A 168 -5.15 2.26 -20.52
CA ARG A 168 -5.22 2.66 -21.93
C ARG A 168 -5.54 1.47 -22.82
N HIS A 169 -4.84 0.35 -22.63
CA HIS A 169 -5.05 -0.85 -23.44
C HIS A 169 -6.49 -1.38 -23.35
N PHE A 170 -7.03 -1.51 -22.14
CA PHE A 170 -8.42 -1.93 -21.95
C PHE A 170 -9.45 -0.91 -22.45
N SER A 171 -9.14 0.40 -22.46
CA SER A 171 -10.03 1.42 -23.01
C SER A 171 -10.13 1.32 -24.55
N GLU A 172 -8.99 1.11 -25.22
CA GLU A 172 -8.92 0.97 -26.67
C GLU A 172 -9.68 -0.29 -27.13
N GLU A 173 -9.50 -1.43 -26.46
CA GLU A 173 -10.25 -2.65 -26.77
C GLU A 173 -11.76 -2.49 -26.59
N ALA A 174 -12.19 -1.82 -25.53
CA ALA A 174 -13.61 -1.59 -25.26
C ALA A 174 -14.24 -0.63 -26.28
N GLU A 175 -13.53 0.42 -26.72
CA GLU A 175 -13.98 1.35 -27.75
C GLU A 175 -14.09 0.64 -29.11
N ASP A 176 -13.09 -0.17 -29.47
CA ASP A 176 -13.10 -0.96 -30.71
C ASP A 176 -14.24 -1.98 -30.74
N ALA A 177 -14.50 -2.66 -29.64
CA ALA A 177 -15.62 -3.60 -29.51
C ALA A 177 -16.98 -2.90 -29.66
N ALA A 178 -17.15 -1.75 -29.01
CA ALA A 178 -18.38 -0.96 -29.12
C ALA A 178 -18.60 -0.41 -30.54
N GLU A 179 -17.54 0.02 -31.22
CA GLU A 179 -17.65 0.49 -32.62
C GLU A 179 -17.99 -0.65 -33.58
N LYS A 180 -17.40 -1.83 -33.43
CA LYS A 180 -17.73 -3.04 -34.22
C LYS A 180 -19.19 -3.43 -34.05
N GLU A 181 -19.69 -3.43 -32.83
CA GLU A 181 -21.10 -3.75 -32.55
C GLU A 181 -22.05 -2.71 -33.15
N LYS A 182 -21.73 -1.44 -33.04
CA LYS A 182 -22.49 -0.33 -33.67
C LYS A 182 -22.54 -0.47 -35.19
N ARG A 183 -21.43 -0.84 -35.83
CA ARG A 183 -21.37 -1.07 -37.28
C ARG A 183 -22.20 -2.27 -37.67
N ARG A 184 -22.15 -3.36 -36.90
CA ARG A 184 -22.95 -4.57 -37.12
C ARG A 184 -24.44 -4.29 -37.04
N LEU A 185 -24.89 -3.62 -35.96
CA LEU A 185 -26.29 -3.22 -35.82
C LEU A 185 -26.77 -2.33 -36.95
N LYS A 186 -25.97 -1.38 -37.40
CA LYS A 186 -26.27 -0.51 -38.53
C LYS A 186 -26.43 -1.32 -39.83
N HIS A 187 -25.56 -2.31 -40.08
CA HIS A 187 -25.65 -3.19 -41.24
C HIS A 187 -26.90 -4.09 -41.21
N GLU A 188 -27.20 -4.68 -40.07
CA GLU A 188 -28.40 -5.52 -39.89
C GLU A 188 -29.67 -4.69 -40.08
N MET A 189 -29.76 -3.49 -39.51
CA MET A 189 -30.88 -2.58 -39.71
C MET A 189 -31.06 -2.20 -41.19
N THR A 190 -29.94 -1.83 -41.86
CA THR A 190 -30.02 -1.45 -43.29
C THR A 190 -30.43 -2.60 -44.16
N ALA A 191 -29.96 -3.84 -43.91
CA ALA A 191 -30.34 -5.03 -44.65
C ALA A 191 -31.82 -5.38 -44.44
N ASN A 192 -32.31 -5.33 -43.18
CA ASN A 192 -33.71 -5.59 -42.86
C ASN A 192 -34.64 -4.57 -43.49
N ILE A 193 -34.34 -3.28 -43.38
CA ILE A 193 -35.13 -2.22 -44.03
C ILE A 193 -35.17 -2.43 -45.57
N SER A 194 -34.02 -2.74 -46.15
CA SER A 194 -33.98 -3.00 -47.59
C SER A 194 -34.85 -4.19 -48.02
N HIS A 195 -34.88 -5.24 -47.20
CA HIS A 195 -35.70 -6.40 -47.46
C HIS A 195 -37.20 -6.11 -47.27
N GLU A 196 -37.56 -5.35 -46.22
CA GLU A 196 -38.94 -4.98 -45.94
C GLU A 196 -39.51 -3.99 -46.97
N LEU A 197 -38.66 -3.09 -47.52
CA LEU A 197 -39.05 -2.17 -48.60
C LEU A 197 -39.20 -2.90 -49.94
N LYS A 198 -38.36 -3.90 -50.23
CA LYS A 198 -38.37 -4.61 -51.52
C LYS A 198 -39.69 -5.34 -51.77
N THR A 199 -40.32 -5.93 -50.74
CA THR A 199 -41.56 -6.69 -50.87
C THR A 199 -42.72 -5.85 -51.31
N PRO A 200 -43.08 -4.70 -50.65
CA PRO A 200 -44.18 -3.86 -51.12
C PRO A 200 -43.91 -3.24 -52.51
N ILE A 201 -42.66 -2.82 -52.77
CA ILE A 201 -42.25 -2.25 -54.07
C ILE A 201 -42.47 -3.31 -55.19
N SER A 202 -42.02 -4.54 -54.96
CA SER A 202 -42.23 -5.64 -55.96
C SER A 202 -43.70 -5.95 -56.17
N SER A 203 -44.51 -5.87 -55.13
CA SER A 203 -45.98 -6.11 -55.24
C SER A 203 -46.66 -4.98 -56.05
N ILE A 204 -46.31 -3.70 -55.74
CA ILE A 204 -46.83 -2.57 -56.49
C ILE A 204 -46.46 -2.69 -57.96
N ARG A 205 -45.19 -2.99 -58.26
CA ARG A 205 -44.73 -3.18 -59.62
C ARG A 205 -45.48 -4.30 -60.34
N GLY A 206 -45.63 -5.44 -59.69
CA GLY A 206 -46.34 -6.57 -60.29
C GLY A 206 -47.80 -6.27 -60.66
N TYR A 207 -48.53 -5.57 -59.77
CA TYR A 207 -49.89 -5.13 -60.10
C TYR A 207 -49.93 -4.16 -61.24
N LEU A 208 -49.03 -3.19 -61.27
CA LEU A 208 -48.95 -2.18 -62.34
C LEU A 208 -48.50 -2.80 -63.67
N GLU A 209 -47.51 -3.71 -63.68
CA GLU A 209 -47.08 -4.46 -64.87
C GLU A 209 -48.23 -5.30 -65.45
N THR A 210 -49.04 -5.92 -64.60
CA THR A 210 -50.23 -6.69 -65.08
C THR A 210 -51.24 -5.76 -65.74
N LEU A 211 -51.54 -4.62 -65.17
CA LEU A 211 -52.47 -3.65 -65.74
C LEU A 211 -51.96 -3.04 -67.08
N VAL A 212 -50.64 -2.80 -67.21
CA VAL A 212 -50.06 -2.27 -68.44
C VAL A 212 -50.01 -3.33 -69.56
N ASN A 213 -49.63 -4.57 -69.22
CA ASN A 213 -49.40 -5.60 -70.22
C ASN A 213 -50.69 -6.31 -70.67
N HIS A 214 -51.77 -6.20 -69.89
CA HIS A 214 -53.06 -6.83 -70.16
C HIS A 214 -54.21 -5.84 -70.12
N PRO A 215 -54.29 -4.94 -71.12
CA PRO A 215 -55.37 -3.93 -71.19
C PRO A 215 -56.77 -4.53 -71.39
N GLU A 216 -56.83 -5.79 -71.76
CA GLU A 216 -58.05 -6.58 -71.93
C GLU A 216 -58.68 -7.14 -70.64
N ILE A 217 -58.02 -6.90 -69.48
CA ILE A 217 -58.55 -7.36 -68.18
C ILE A 217 -59.93 -6.73 -67.92
N ASP A 218 -60.82 -7.54 -67.35
CA ASP A 218 -62.13 -7.06 -66.97
C ASP A 218 -62.09 -5.92 -65.94
N PRO A 219 -63.11 -5.03 -65.95
CA PRO A 219 -63.06 -3.84 -65.11
C PRO A 219 -62.96 -4.07 -63.58
N GLU A 220 -63.50 -5.21 -63.15
CA GLU A 220 -63.47 -5.61 -61.71
C GLU A 220 -62.05 -5.96 -61.26
N ASN A 221 -61.32 -6.76 -62.04
CA ASN A 221 -59.94 -7.09 -61.78
C ASN A 221 -58.99 -5.85 -61.97
N GLN A 222 -59.31 -4.94 -62.93
CA GLN A 222 -58.56 -3.72 -63.10
C GLN A 222 -58.65 -2.81 -61.86
N GLN A 223 -59.86 -2.69 -61.29
CA GLN A 223 -60.10 -1.95 -60.07
C GLN A 223 -59.38 -2.63 -58.86
N LEU A 224 -59.47 -3.96 -58.75
CA LEU A 224 -58.80 -4.71 -57.66
C LEU A 224 -57.29 -4.54 -57.68
N PHE A 225 -56.62 -4.65 -58.82
CA PHE A 225 -55.17 -4.50 -58.90
C PHE A 225 -54.74 -3.03 -58.61
N THR A 226 -55.49 -2.05 -59.03
CA THR A 226 -55.26 -0.65 -58.72
C THR A 226 -55.36 -0.39 -57.20
N GLU A 227 -56.43 -0.91 -56.57
CA GLU A 227 -56.63 -0.80 -55.13
C GLU A 227 -55.49 -1.49 -54.33
N ARG A 228 -55.10 -2.69 -54.76
CA ARG A 228 -54.00 -3.42 -54.14
C ARG A 228 -52.66 -2.68 -54.23
N ALA A 229 -52.34 -2.09 -55.39
CA ALA A 229 -51.15 -1.26 -55.58
C ALA A 229 -51.20 -0.04 -54.68
N TYR A 230 -52.35 0.62 -54.60
CA TYR A 230 -52.54 1.78 -53.73
C TYR A 230 -52.35 1.42 -52.24
N LEU A 231 -52.96 0.35 -51.76
CA LEU A 231 -52.78 -0.11 -50.36
C LEU A 231 -51.33 -0.45 -50.03
N GLN A 232 -50.59 -1.07 -50.94
CA GLN A 232 -49.16 -1.32 -50.74
C GLN A 232 -48.34 -0.05 -50.74
N SER A 233 -48.69 0.99 -51.52
CA SER A 233 -48.03 2.30 -51.50
C SER A 233 -48.23 3.05 -50.19
N LEU A 234 -49.44 2.94 -49.60
CA LEU A 234 -49.70 3.52 -48.26
C LEU A 234 -48.82 2.83 -47.19
N ARG A 235 -48.78 1.48 -47.19
CA ARG A 235 -47.89 0.75 -46.26
C ARG A 235 -46.44 1.15 -46.42
N LEU A 236 -45.95 1.36 -47.63
CA LEU A 236 -44.61 1.84 -47.89
C LEU A 236 -44.36 3.23 -47.30
N SER A 237 -45.34 4.13 -47.41
CA SER A 237 -45.28 5.49 -46.85
C SER A 237 -45.21 5.49 -45.33
N ASP A 238 -45.92 4.56 -44.65
CA ASP A 238 -45.91 4.42 -43.21
C ASP A 238 -44.61 3.78 -42.68
N MET A 239 -43.78 3.18 -43.54
CA MET A 239 -42.49 2.58 -43.18
C MET A 239 -41.30 3.52 -43.34
N ILE A 240 -41.48 4.69 -43.94
CA ILE A 240 -40.43 5.70 -44.19
C ILE A 240 -40.55 6.86 -43.19
#